data_98abf0a0781e23d2b479019124ef6b56
#
_entry.id   98abf0a0781e23d2b479019124ef6b56
#
_cell.length_a   1.000
_cell.length_b   1.000
_cell.length_c   1.000
_cell.angle_alpha   90.00
_cell.angle_beta   90.00
_cell.angle_gamma   90.00
#
_symmetry.space_group_name_H-M   'P 1'
#
loop_
_entity.id
_entity.type
_entity.pdbx_description
1 polymer ?
#
loop_
_entity_poly.entity_id
_entity_poly.type
_entity_poly.pdbx_seq_one_letter_code
_entity_poly.pdbx_strand_id
1 'polypeptide(L)'
;MAEPTATRAAIRQAIGRLARMPFYLRYGSGSIVLGSTEQTVTQLAAAELTQPEKFWQAQYAWIVESSAERRVTEYDVGSTAGLLSLEYALSAAAASSDSIEITSIWPPTQIHEAINAAIASASKHYPDVVTDESLVLEENKMVYSLSGLTSTPWQILQVYVEQPASSVTGQPTAATGTTITDAAQDFSTNDTDHFVSVYAGTGSGQLRETSTGSSGGQLTVATWTTTPDTTSFYRYWDAGDQQIDWYRVHDVNFDNVEYPDNLYFSELYSGSYGARIRLKYLSNNNSLASDSDVTTVPVLYISHKVLSLLHDSLIGDNRVDRSVHASLAEYYDSLAEKYLVQTPRRRPAGTLWRGEASGAQSTRNDSIGDPLKWRGG
;
A
#
# COMPACT_ATOMS: atom_id res chain seq x y z
N MET A 1 7.29 11.65 -14.60
CA MET A 1 5.82 11.64 -14.69
C MET A 1 5.34 10.67 -13.63
N ALA A 2 4.43 11.10 -12.74
CA ALA A 2 3.77 10.18 -11.84
C ALA A 2 2.98 9.17 -12.68
N GLU A 3 3.09 7.88 -12.34
CA GLU A 3 2.32 6.87 -13.06
C GLU A 3 0.85 6.95 -12.69
N PRO A 4 -0.03 6.64 -13.64
CA PRO A 4 -1.45 6.63 -13.36
C PRO A 4 -1.77 5.54 -12.32
N THR A 5 -2.18 5.96 -11.13
CA THR A 5 -2.74 5.07 -10.13
C THR A 5 -4.22 4.86 -10.39
N ALA A 6 -4.73 3.68 -10.07
CA ALA A 6 -6.15 3.39 -10.20
C ALA A 6 -6.74 2.90 -8.87
N THR A 7 -7.93 3.39 -8.54
CA THR A 7 -8.68 2.93 -7.38
C THR A 7 -9.38 1.61 -7.66
N ARG A 8 -9.69 0.83 -6.59
CA ARG A 8 -10.47 -0.41 -6.72
C ARG A 8 -11.81 -0.17 -7.43
N ALA A 9 -12.49 0.93 -7.12
CA ALA A 9 -13.73 1.31 -7.79
C ALA A 9 -13.55 1.55 -9.29
N ALA A 10 -12.49 2.26 -9.70
CA ALA A 10 -12.19 2.50 -11.11
C ALA A 10 -11.87 1.19 -11.86
N ILE A 11 -11.18 0.27 -11.22
CA ILE A 11 -10.87 -1.06 -11.77
C ILE A 11 -12.17 -1.86 -12.00
N ARG A 12 -13.09 -1.91 -11.02
CA ARG A 12 -14.40 -2.56 -11.21
C ARG A 12 -15.16 -1.99 -12.39
N GLN A 13 -15.19 -0.66 -12.54
CA GLN A 13 -15.84 -0.03 -13.68
C GLN A 13 -15.18 -0.41 -15.02
N ALA A 14 -13.86 -0.50 -15.06
CA ALA A 14 -13.15 -0.95 -16.26
C ALA A 14 -13.48 -2.41 -16.60
N ILE A 15 -13.53 -3.29 -15.60
CA ILE A 15 -13.96 -4.69 -15.77
C ILE A 15 -15.37 -4.77 -16.33
N GLY A 16 -16.32 -4.03 -15.76
CA GLY A 16 -17.70 -4.01 -16.23
C GLY A 16 -17.82 -3.57 -17.69
N ARG A 17 -17.05 -2.55 -18.11
CA ARG A 17 -17.04 -2.09 -19.51
C ARG A 17 -16.45 -3.13 -20.47
N LEU A 18 -15.34 -3.77 -20.08
CA LEU A 18 -14.68 -4.79 -20.90
C LEU A 18 -15.50 -6.06 -21.04
N ALA A 19 -16.10 -6.49 -19.93
CA ALA A 19 -16.98 -7.67 -19.92
C ALA A 19 -18.27 -7.46 -20.72
N ARG A 20 -18.57 -6.21 -21.13
CA ARG A 20 -19.87 -5.85 -21.73
C ARG A 20 -21.02 -6.36 -20.89
N MET A 21 -20.87 -6.35 -19.57
CA MET A 21 -21.92 -6.74 -18.65
C MET A 21 -23.08 -5.78 -18.78
N PRO A 22 -24.26 -6.22 -19.23
CA PRO A 22 -25.40 -5.32 -19.46
C PRO A 22 -25.92 -4.69 -18.17
N PHE A 23 -25.47 -5.18 -17.00
CA PHE A 23 -26.02 -4.84 -15.70
C PHE A 23 -25.00 -4.25 -14.72
N TYR A 24 -23.77 -4.01 -15.17
CA TYR A 24 -22.80 -3.32 -14.32
C TYR A 24 -23.05 -1.82 -14.39
N LEU A 25 -23.82 -1.34 -13.43
CA LEU A 25 -24.14 0.08 -13.29
C LEU A 25 -23.57 0.57 -11.97
N ARG A 26 -22.92 1.72 -12.00
CA ARG A 26 -22.58 2.47 -10.81
C ARG A 26 -23.39 3.77 -10.85
N TYR A 27 -24.10 3.99 -9.78
CA TYR A 27 -24.71 5.28 -9.48
C TYR A 27 -23.73 6.14 -8.71
N GLY A 28 -23.73 7.43 -8.95
CA GLY A 28 -22.88 8.38 -8.24
C GLY A 28 -23.25 8.49 -6.76
N SER A 29 -22.42 9.17 -6.01
CA SER A 29 -22.73 9.53 -4.60
C SER A 29 -24.12 10.17 -4.52
N GLY A 30 -24.91 9.74 -3.54
CA GLY A 30 -26.29 10.15 -3.39
C GLY A 30 -27.29 9.42 -4.27
N SER A 31 -26.91 8.27 -4.84
CA SER A 31 -27.82 7.46 -5.66
C SER A 31 -28.90 6.76 -4.85
N ILE A 32 -28.70 6.59 -3.55
CA ILE A 32 -29.74 6.01 -2.68
C ILE A 32 -30.66 7.14 -2.20
N VAL A 33 -31.95 6.99 -2.49
CA VAL A 33 -32.98 7.90 -2.03
C VAL A 33 -33.62 7.34 -0.77
N LEU A 34 -33.46 8.01 0.35
CA LEU A 34 -34.15 7.66 1.58
C LEU A 34 -35.60 8.15 1.52
N GLY A 35 -36.50 7.24 1.21
CA GLY A 35 -37.94 7.47 1.32
C GLY A 35 -38.41 7.23 2.75
N SER A 36 -39.54 7.81 3.12
CA SER A 36 -39.99 7.90 4.52
C SER A 36 -40.31 6.57 5.20
N THR A 37 -41.00 5.66 4.55
CA THR A 37 -41.51 4.41 5.15
C THR A 37 -41.07 3.15 4.41
N GLU A 38 -40.52 3.33 3.23
CA GLU A 38 -40.20 2.20 2.33
C GLU A 38 -38.79 1.69 2.50
N GLN A 39 -37.92 2.44 3.20
CA GLN A 39 -36.54 2.06 3.41
C GLN A 39 -36.33 1.42 4.77
N THR A 40 -36.48 0.14 4.79
CA THR A 40 -35.98 -0.69 5.89
C THR A 40 -34.56 -1.15 5.58
N VAL A 41 -33.88 -1.76 6.55
CA VAL A 41 -32.55 -2.36 6.32
C VAL A 41 -32.53 -3.46 5.25
N THR A 42 -33.68 -3.90 4.76
CA THR A 42 -33.83 -4.89 3.69
C THR A 42 -34.28 -4.29 2.36
N GLN A 43 -34.48 -2.97 2.29
CA GLN A 43 -34.98 -2.30 1.09
C GLN A 43 -34.13 -1.06 0.79
N LEU A 44 -33.83 -0.86 -0.48
CA LEU A 44 -33.12 0.30 -1.01
C LEU A 44 -33.95 0.92 -2.14
N ALA A 45 -34.10 2.22 -2.13
CA ALA A 45 -34.68 2.95 -3.24
C ALA A 45 -33.61 3.80 -3.94
N ALA A 46 -33.59 3.76 -5.26
CA ALA A 46 -32.69 4.57 -6.06
C ALA A 46 -33.43 5.22 -7.23
N ALA A 47 -33.40 6.55 -7.29
CA ALA A 47 -34.15 7.33 -8.26
C ALA A 47 -33.77 7.03 -9.73
N GLU A 48 -32.54 6.55 -9.95
CA GLU A 48 -32.05 6.23 -11.29
C GLU A 48 -32.45 4.84 -11.78
N LEU A 49 -33.05 4.00 -10.93
CA LEU A 49 -33.53 2.67 -11.30
C LEU A 49 -34.87 2.80 -12.02
N THR A 50 -34.83 3.04 -13.31
CA THR A 50 -36.03 3.24 -14.17
C THR A 50 -36.34 2.04 -15.06
N GLN A 51 -35.68 0.91 -14.80
CA GLN A 51 -35.86 -0.30 -15.62
C GLN A 51 -37.23 -0.94 -15.37
N PRO A 52 -37.72 -1.83 -16.29
CA PRO A 52 -38.94 -2.54 -16.09
C PRO A 52 -38.98 -3.37 -14.80
N GLU A 53 -40.15 -3.62 -14.27
CA GLU A 53 -40.40 -4.48 -13.11
C GLU A 53 -39.62 -5.80 -13.21
N LYS A 54 -39.04 -6.27 -12.11
CA LYS A 54 -38.22 -7.48 -11.98
C LYS A 54 -36.86 -7.46 -12.70
N PHE A 55 -36.52 -6.39 -13.40
CA PHE A 55 -35.29 -6.35 -14.18
C PHE A 55 -34.01 -6.60 -13.33
N TRP A 56 -33.99 -6.10 -12.12
CA TRP A 56 -32.84 -6.27 -11.20
C TRP A 56 -32.97 -7.48 -10.28
N GLN A 57 -34.02 -8.26 -10.41
CA GLN A 57 -34.23 -9.46 -9.59
C GLN A 57 -33.10 -10.47 -9.81
N ALA A 58 -32.64 -11.11 -8.74
CA ALA A 58 -31.53 -12.06 -8.70
C ALA A 58 -30.14 -11.49 -9.01
N GLN A 59 -30.00 -10.16 -9.16
CA GLN A 59 -28.71 -9.49 -9.28
C GLN A 59 -28.07 -9.25 -7.90
N TYR A 60 -26.82 -8.83 -7.91
CA TYR A 60 -26.08 -8.45 -6.69
C TYR A 60 -26.01 -6.94 -6.58
N ALA A 61 -26.43 -6.41 -5.43
CA ALA A 61 -26.30 -5.01 -5.08
C ALA A 61 -25.12 -4.83 -4.13
N TRP A 62 -24.27 -3.85 -4.42
CA TRP A 62 -23.13 -3.44 -3.60
C TRP A 62 -23.33 -2.00 -3.15
N ILE A 63 -23.38 -1.79 -1.84
CA ILE A 63 -23.41 -0.47 -1.25
C ILE A 63 -21.96 -0.08 -0.95
N VAL A 64 -21.46 0.90 -1.67
CA VAL A 64 -20.02 1.22 -1.74
C VAL A 64 -19.49 1.65 -0.37
N GLU A 65 -20.16 2.59 0.27
CA GLU A 65 -19.71 3.22 1.52
C GLU A 65 -19.73 2.26 2.71
N SER A 66 -20.72 1.38 2.77
CA SER A 66 -20.82 0.36 3.83
C SER A 66 -20.11 -0.95 3.47
N SER A 67 -19.57 -1.07 2.27
CA SER A 67 -18.97 -2.30 1.74
C SER A 67 -19.88 -3.52 1.92
N ALA A 68 -21.18 -3.33 1.73
CA ALA A 68 -22.20 -4.36 1.92
C ALA A 68 -22.67 -4.93 0.59
N GLU A 69 -22.55 -6.26 0.46
CA GLU A 69 -23.09 -7.02 -0.67
C GLU A 69 -24.40 -7.70 -0.28
N ARG A 70 -25.40 -7.61 -1.14
CA ARG A 70 -26.68 -8.30 -0.96
C ARG A 70 -27.22 -8.76 -2.31
N ARG A 71 -27.96 -9.87 -2.30
CA ARG A 71 -28.71 -10.29 -3.45
C ARG A 71 -30.05 -9.57 -3.49
N VAL A 72 -30.45 -9.12 -4.68
CA VAL A 72 -31.74 -8.51 -4.92
C VAL A 72 -32.77 -9.62 -5.09
N THR A 73 -33.74 -9.70 -4.19
CA THR A 73 -34.84 -10.69 -4.24
C THR A 73 -35.99 -10.20 -5.07
N GLU A 74 -36.25 -8.91 -5.05
CA GLU A 74 -37.34 -8.30 -5.79
C GLU A 74 -36.95 -6.87 -6.22
N TYR A 75 -37.49 -6.47 -7.36
CA TYR A 75 -37.38 -5.10 -7.84
C TYR A 75 -38.76 -4.62 -8.30
N ASP A 76 -39.20 -3.51 -7.75
CA ASP A 76 -40.47 -2.88 -8.08
C ASP A 76 -40.21 -1.43 -8.55
N VAL A 77 -40.99 -1.01 -9.54
CA VAL A 77 -40.95 0.37 -10.04
C VAL A 77 -41.93 1.18 -9.18
N GLY A 78 -41.39 1.73 -8.08
CA GLY A 78 -42.18 2.61 -7.24
C GLY A 78 -42.61 3.90 -7.97
N SER A 79 -43.44 4.71 -7.31
CA SER A 79 -43.99 5.93 -7.91
C SER A 79 -42.93 7.02 -8.17
N THR A 80 -41.82 7.01 -7.48
CA THR A 80 -40.75 8.04 -7.55
C THR A 80 -39.35 7.50 -7.70
N ALA A 81 -39.13 6.21 -7.36
CA ALA A 81 -37.84 5.56 -7.43
C ALA A 81 -38.02 4.04 -7.53
N GLY A 82 -37.12 3.35 -8.21
CA GLY A 82 -37.10 1.88 -8.18
C GLY A 82 -36.73 1.37 -6.79
N LEU A 83 -37.47 0.39 -6.30
CA LEU A 83 -37.28 -0.22 -4.99
C LEU A 83 -36.65 -1.60 -5.14
N LEU A 84 -35.50 -1.80 -4.49
CA LEU A 84 -34.80 -3.07 -4.41
C LEU A 84 -35.08 -3.71 -3.05
N SER A 85 -35.63 -4.93 -3.04
CA SER A 85 -35.71 -5.77 -1.84
C SER A 85 -34.48 -6.67 -1.77
N LEU A 86 -33.85 -6.74 -0.62
CA LEU A 86 -32.60 -7.45 -0.38
C LEU A 86 -32.85 -8.77 0.35
N GLU A 87 -32.04 -9.78 0.06
CA GLU A 87 -32.15 -11.10 0.69
C GLU A 87 -31.96 -11.06 2.20
N TYR A 88 -31.03 -10.21 2.67
CA TYR A 88 -30.74 -10.02 4.09
C TYR A 88 -30.68 -8.54 4.44
N ALA A 89 -30.97 -8.24 5.68
CA ALA A 89 -30.85 -6.88 6.23
C ALA A 89 -29.41 -6.35 6.10
N LEU A 90 -29.30 -5.06 5.88
CA LEU A 90 -28.04 -4.34 6.05
C LEU A 90 -27.74 -4.21 7.55
N SER A 91 -26.47 -4.12 7.91
CA SER A 91 -26.03 -3.89 9.29
C SER A 91 -26.45 -2.53 9.82
N ALA A 92 -26.60 -1.55 8.93
CA ALA A 92 -27.13 -0.21 9.18
C ALA A 92 -27.92 0.24 7.96
N ALA A 93 -28.85 1.16 8.16
CA ALA A 93 -29.57 1.79 7.04
C ALA A 93 -28.58 2.54 6.15
N ALA A 94 -28.70 2.36 4.85
CA ALA A 94 -27.91 3.12 3.89
C ALA A 94 -28.30 4.60 3.94
N ALA A 95 -27.32 5.49 3.84
CA ALA A 95 -27.55 6.93 3.79
C ALA A 95 -27.88 7.39 2.38
N SER A 96 -28.57 8.52 2.24
CA SER A 96 -28.88 9.11 0.92
C SER A 96 -27.63 9.54 0.15
N SER A 97 -26.48 9.68 0.86
CA SER A 97 -25.16 9.95 0.24
C SER A 97 -24.48 8.73 -0.32
N ASP A 98 -24.98 7.52 -0.04
CA ASP A 98 -24.33 6.27 -0.43
C ASP A 98 -24.50 6.00 -1.92
N SER A 99 -23.55 5.32 -2.50
CA SER A 99 -23.55 4.87 -3.89
C SER A 99 -23.90 3.39 -3.96
N ILE A 100 -24.61 3.01 -5.02
CA ILE A 100 -24.97 1.62 -5.28
C ILE A 100 -24.40 1.16 -6.62
N GLU A 101 -23.84 -0.06 -6.65
CA GLU A 101 -23.46 -0.77 -7.87
C GLU A 101 -24.26 -2.07 -7.97
N ILE A 102 -24.72 -2.41 -9.16
CA ILE A 102 -25.45 -3.65 -9.40
C ILE A 102 -24.68 -4.50 -10.42
N THR A 103 -24.41 -5.74 -10.07
CA THR A 103 -23.70 -6.69 -10.92
C THR A 103 -24.55 -7.94 -11.17
N SER A 104 -24.40 -8.56 -12.35
CA SER A 104 -25.29 -9.65 -12.75
C SER A 104 -24.71 -11.04 -12.51
N ILE A 105 -23.52 -11.31 -12.99
CA ILE A 105 -22.97 -12.68 -13.06
C ILE A 105 -22.12 -13.00 -11.84
N TRP A 106 -21.24 -12.04 -11.47
CA TRP A 106 -20.31 -12.22 -10.37
C TRP A 106 -20.65 -11.30 -9.21
N PRO A 107 -20.65 -11.83 -7.97
CA PRO A 107 -20.75 -10.99 -6.78
C PRO A 107 -19.61 -9.98 -6.71
N PRO A 108 -19.84 -8.78 -6.23
CA PRO A 108 -18.77 -7.78 -6.01
C PRO A 108 -17.62 -8.27 -5.17
N THR A 109 -17.85 -9.07 -4.13
CA THR A 109 -16.81 -9.69 -3.31
C THR A 109 -15.90 -10.59 -4.15
N GLN A 110 -16.44 -11.41 -5.03
CA GLN A 110 -15.67 -12.25 -5.93
C GLN A 110 -14.83 -11.42 -6.92
N ILE A 111 -15.39 -10.30 -7.41
CA ILE A 111 -14.64 -9.36 -8.25
C ILE A 111 -13.47 -8.76 -7.47
N HIS A 112 -13.66 -8.39 -6.19
CA HIS A 112 -12.59 -7.85 -5.34
C HIS A 112 -11.48 -8.86 -5.08
N GLU A 113 -11.83 -10.11 -4.80
CA GLU A 113 -10.87 -11.20 -4.63
C GLU A 113 -10.06 -11.42 -5.91
N ALA A 114 -10.72 -11.43 -7.06
CA ALA A 114 -10.05 -11.57 -8.36
C ALA A 114 -9.14 -10.36 -8.67
N ILE A 115 -9.53 -9.13 -8.29
CA ILE A 115 -8.67 -7.93 -8.40
C ILE A 115 -7.40 -8.13 -7.57
N ASN A 116 -7.52 -8.54 -6.32
CA ASN A 116 -6.37 -8.75 -5.44
C ASN A 116 -5.48 -9.90 -5.94
N ALA A 117 -6.05 -10.97 -6.45
CA ALA A 117 -5.30 -12.06 -7.08
C ALA A 117 -4.54 -11.61 -8.33
N ALA A 118 -5.17 -10.78 -9.18
CA ALA A 118 -4.52 -10.20 -10.35
C ALA A 118 -3.35 -9.27 -9.97
N ILE A 119 -3.52 -8.43 -8.94
CA ILE A 119 -2.47 -7.55 -8.42
C ILE A 119 -1.31 -8.40 -7.87
N ALA A 120 -1.59 -9.42 -7.08
CA ALA A 120 -0.58 -10.31 -6.53
C ALA A 120 0.22 -11.02 -7.64
N SER A 121 -0.46 -11.47 -8.71
CA SER A 121 0.21 -12.12 -9.85
C SER A 121 1.13 -11.16 -10.62
N ALA A 122 0.82 -9.86 -10.62
CA ALA A 122 1.63 -8.84 -11.28
C ALA A 122 2.86 -8.41 -10.46
N SER A 123 2.92 -8.69 -9.16
CA SER A 123 3.94 -8.14 -8.24
C SER A 123 5.38 -8.39 -8.69
N LYS A 124 5.65 -9.50 -9.36
CA LYS A 124 6.99 -9.80 -9.91
C LYS A 124 7.39 -8.89 -11.09
N HIS A 125 6.42 -8.35 -11.80
CA HIS A 125 6.61 -7.49 -12.97
C HIS A 125 6.45 -6.01 -12.64
N TYR A 126 5.56 -5.70 -11.71
CA TYR A 126 5.21 -4.36 -11.24
C TYR A 126 5.31 -4.31 -9.71
N PRO A 127 6.51 -4.49 -9.13
CA PRO A 127 6.66 -4.35 -7.69
C PRO A 127 6.46 -2.90 -7.27
N ASP A 128 5.97 -2.70 -6.07
CA ASP A 128 5.98 -1.39 -5.44
C ASP A 128 7.40 -1.03 -5.01
N VAL A 129 7.79 0.20 -5.32
CA VAL A 129 9.06 0.78 -4.84
C VAL A 129 8.75 1.58 -3.59
N VAL A 130 9.14 1.03 -2.45
CA VAL A 130 8.89 1.64 -1.14
C VAL A 130 10.16 2.33 -0.67
N THR A 131 10.00 3.50 -0.06
CA THR A 131 11.06 4.20 0.69
C THR A 131 10.65 4.22 2.15
N ASP A 132 11.50 3.72 3.02
CA ASP A 132 11.29 3.67 4.46
C ASP A 132 12.47 4.31 5.18
N GLU A 133 12.20 5.12 6.20
CA GLU A 133 13.19 5.87 6.99
C GLU A 133 13.00 5.63 8.49
N SER A 134 12.36 4.55 8.86
CA SER A 134 12.01 4.24 10.26
C SER A 134 13.19 3.69 11.07
N LEU A 135 14.21 3.16 10.40
CA LEU A 135 15.36 2.56 11.07
C LEU A 135 16.40 3.61 11.46
N VAL A 136 17.06 3.37 12.58
CA VAL A 136 18.10 4.24 13.16
C VAL A 136 19.40 3.46 13.33
N LEU A 137 20.52 4.09 13.02
CA LEU A 137 21.85 3.54 13.29
C LEU A 137 22.09 3.47 14.79
N GLU A 138 22.19 2.25 15.32
CA GLU A 138 22.49 1.99 16.72
C GLU A 138 23.97 1.76 16.96
N GLU A 139 24.42 2.11 18.16
CA GLU A 139 25.81 1.88 18.55
C GLU A 139 26.15 0.38 18.54
N ASN A 140 27.29 0.06 17.94
CA ASN A 140 27.82 -1.32 17.85
C ASN A 140 26.88 -2.36 17.21
N LYS A 141 25.90 -1.92 16.43
CA LYS A 141 24.92 -2.79 15.76
C LYS A 141 25.16 -2.84 14.26
N MET A 142 25.32 -4.04 13.74
CA MET A 142 25.49 -4.32 12.31
C MET A 142 24.31 -5.00 11.67
N VAL A 143 23.36 -5.50 12.46
CA VAL A 143 22.20 -6.28 11.98
C VAL A 143 20.93 -5.57 12.38
N TYR A 144 20.10 -5.23 11.39
CA TYR A 144 18.86 -4.50 11.58
C TYR A 144 17.68 -5.36 11.12
N SER A 145 16.70 -5.57 12.01
CA SER A 145 15.48 -6.26 11.64
C SER A 145 14.62 -5.39 10.74
N LEU A 146 14.10 -5.99 9.68
CA LEU A 146 13.19 -5.37 8.73
C LEU A 146 11.71 -5.72 9.00
N SER A 147 11.44 -6.49 10.05
CA SER A 147 10.08 -6.92 10.41
C SER A 147 9.14 -5.77 10.79
N GLY A 148 9.71 -4.61 11.16
CA GLY A 148 8.95 -3.40 11.53
C GLY A 148 8.66 -2.47 10.36
N LEU A 149 9.09 -2.78 9.14
CA LEU A 149 8.83 -1.96 7.96
C LEU A 149 7.35 -2.01 7.55
N THR A 150 6.91 -0.99 6.85
CA THR A 150 5.53 -0.86 6.35
C THR A 150 5.11 -2.03 5.46
N SER A 151 6.06 -2.61 4.74
CA SER A 151 5.84 -3.79 3.90
C SER A 151 7.10 -4.65 3.86
N THR A 152 6.92 -5.96 3.64
CA THR A 152 8.04 -6.91 3.59
C THR A 152 8.86 -6.71 2.32
N PRO A 153 10.16 -6.37 2.42
CA PRO A 153 11.04 -6.24 1.27
C PRO A 153 11.37 -7.62 0.70
N TRP A 154 11.29 -7.78 -0.60
CA TRP A 154 11.86 -8.97 -1.25
C TRP A 154 13.15 -8.66 -2.01
N GLN A 155 13.45 -7.38 -2.24
CA GLN A 155 14.73 -6.92 -2.79
C GLN A 155 15.05 -5.52 -2.28
N ILE A 156 16.21 -5.33 -1.68
CA ILE A 156 16.73 -4.01 -1.35
C ILE A 156 17.39 -3.42 -2.60
N LEU A 157 17.00 -2.19 -2.94
CA LEU A 157 17.56 -1.46 -4.08
C LEU A 157 18.71 -0.57 -3.66
N GLN A 158 18.51 0.19 -2.59
CA GLN A 158 19.44 1.19 -2.11
C GLN A 158 19.31 1.33 -0.60
N VAL A 159 20.43 1.58 0.05
CA VAL A 159 20.51 1.93 1.46
C VAL A 159 21.27 3.23 1.58
N TYR A 160 20.74 4.14 2.36
CA TYR A 160 21.37 5.42 2.65
C TYR A 160 21.40 5.66 4.15
N VAL A 161 22.41 6.37 4.60
CA VAL A 161 22.52 6.89 5.95
C VAL A 161 22.41 8.40 5.90
N GLU A 162 21.61 8.95 6.76
CA GLU A 162 21.45 10.39 6.90
C GLU A 162 22.71 11.04 7.45
N GLN A 163 23.06 12.19 6.89
CA GLN A 163 24.12 13.07 7.44
C GLN A 163 23.47 14.42 7.75
N PRO A 164 22.93 14.60 8.95
CA PRO A 164 22.36 15.89 9.32
C PRO A 164 23.47 16.93 9.37
N ALA A 165 23.21 18.07 8.76
CA ALA A 165 24.18 19.19 8.70
C ALA A 165 24.55 19.70 10.09
N SER A 166 23.59 19.67 11.02
CA SER A 166 23.79 19.94 12.44
C SER A 166 23.04 18.93 13.28
N SER A 167 23.66 18.42 14.30
CA SER A 167 22.99 17.52 15.25
C SER A 167 23.61 17.66 16.62
N VAL A 168 22.78 17.50 17.63
CA VAL A 168 23.19 17.46 19.03
C VAL A 168 23.12 16.02 19.50
N THR A 169 24.16 15.57 20.20
CA THR A 169 24.14 14.27 20.87
C THR A 169 24.23 14.50 22.37
N GLY A 170 23.54 13.69 23.15
CA GLY A 170 23.52 13.83 24.60
C GLY A 170 23.09 12.57 25.30
N GLN A 171 23.04 12.67 26.60
CA GLN A 171 22.58 11.66 27.51
C GLN A 171 21.45 12.25 28.38
N PRO A 172 20.26 11.66 28.43
CA PRO A 172 19.18 12.20 29.22
C PRO A 172 19.54 12.25 30.72
N THR A 173 19.21 13.34 31.37
CA THR A 173 19.23 13.41 32.83
C THR A 173 17.95 12.84 33.43
N ALA A 174 16.83 12.86 32.64
CA ALA A 174 15.56 12.22 32.98
C ALA A 174 14.77 11.98 31.69
N ALA A 175 13.85 11.02 31.72
CA ALA A 175 12.88 10.82 30.67
C ALA A 175 11.54 10.31 31.23
N THR A 176 10.47 10.52 30.46
CA THR A 176 9.13 9.98 30.71
C THR A 176 8.63 9.26 29.44
N GLY A 177 7.42 8.73 29.48
CA GLY A 177 6.81 8.10 28.30
C GLY A 177 6.72 8.99 27.06
N THR A 178 6.84 10.31 27.21
CA THR A 178 6.69 11.29 26.12
C THR A 178 7.74 12.40 26.13
N THR A 179 8.73 12.35 27.02
CA THR A 179 9.74 13.41 27.12
C THR A 179 11.15 12.85 27.29
N ILE A 180 12.14 13.61 26.82
CA ILE A 180 13.55 13.49 27.19
C ILE A 180 13.97 14.82 27.80
N THR A 181 14.64 14.77 28.95
CA THR A 181 15.23 15.94 29.60
C THR A 181 16.74 15.79 29.63
N ASP A 182 17.44 16.79 29.14
CA ASP A 182 18.90 16.91 29.25
C ASP A 182 19.26 18.29 29.77
N ALA A 183 19.70 18.36 31.03
CA ALA A 183 20.02 19.61 31.67
C ALA A 183 21.24 20.34 31.07
N ALA A 184 22.04 19.64 30.25
CA ALA A 184 23.19 20.24 29.56
C ALA A 184 22.79 20.91 28.23
N GLN A 185 21.56 20.72 27.75
CA GLN A 185 21.06 21.27 26.51
C GLN A 185 20.01 22.35 26.78
N ASP A 186 19.92 23.31 25.88
CA ASP A 186 18.88 24.33 25.88
C ASP A 186 18.06 24.18 24.57
N PHE A 187 17.02 23.36 24.64
CA PHE A 187 16.12 23.15 23.49
C PHE A 187 15.19 24.36 23.36
N SER A 188 15.04 24.84 22.14
CA SER A 188 14.16 25.98 21.84
C SER A 188 12.69 25.61 21.92
N THR A 189 11.84 26.56 22.27
CA THR A 189 10.37 26.39 22.24
C THR A 189 9.81 26.20 20.82
N ASN A 190 10.62 26.46 19.78
CA ASN A 190 10.24 26.32 18.38
C ASN A 190 10.77 25.02 17.75
N ASP A 191 11.26 24.09 18.56
CA ASP A 191 11.79 22.80 18.08
C ASP A 191 10.66 21.81 17.73
N THR A 192 9.68 22.27 16.95
CA THR A 192 8.71 21.42 16.25
C THR A 192 9.34 20.94 14.96
N ASP A 193 8.91 19.77 14.48
CA ASP A 193 9.42 19.16 13.25
C ASP A 193 10.91 18.73 13.30
N HIS A 194 11.45 18.56 14.51
CA HIS A 194 12.76 17.98 14.72
C HIS A 194 12.67 16.49 14.97
N PHE A 195 13.74 15.78 14.73
CA PHE A 195 13.86 14.37 15.06
C PHE A 195 14.73 14.15 16.29
N VAL A 196 14.33 13.19 17.10
CA VAL A 196 15.15 12.65 18.19
C VAL A 196 15.21 11.13 18.05
N SER A 197 16.40 10.58 18.06
CA SER A 197 16.64 9.14 18.03
C SER A 197 17.42 8.70 19.26
N VAL A 198 17.11 7.52 19.77
CA VAL A 198 17.89 6.85 20.81
C VAL A 198 18.76 5.80 20.13
N TYR A 199 20.08 5.95 20.18
CA TYR A 199 21.00 5.07 19.46
C TYR A 199 21.77 4.09 20.35
N ALA A 200 21.77 4.30 21.66
CA ALA A 200 22.41 3.40 22.62
C ALA A 200 21.66 3.39 23.95
N GLY A 201 21.85 2.33 24.74
CA GLY A 201 21.21 2.15 26.04
C GLY A 201 19.75 1.75 25.95
N THR A 202 19.00 2.06 27.00
CA THR A 202 17.57 1.73 27.10
C THR A 202 16.77 2.46 26.02
N GLY A 203 15.95 1.73 25.25
CA GLY A 203 15.15 2.31 24.17
C GLY A 203 15.93 2.55 22.85
N SER A 204 17.11 1.98 22.70
CA SER A 204 17.89 2.05 21.46
C SER A 204 17.08 1.62 20.23
N GLY A 205 17.32 2.29 19.09
CA GLY A 205 16.64 2.03 17.81
C GLY A 205 15.33 2.80 17.61
N GLN A 206 14.90 3.62 18.56
CA GLN A 206 13.68 4.40 18.45
C GLN A 206 13.95 5.76 17.82
N LEU A 207 13.07 6.18 16.93
CA LEU A 207 12.99 7.50 16.33
C LEU A 207 11.66 8.16 16.66
N ARG A 208 11.68 9.42 17.03
CA ARG A 208 10.48 10.22 17.29
C ARG A 208 10.65 11.62 16.70
N GLU A 209 9.53 12.16 16.26
CA GLU A 209 9.42 13.56 15.88
C GLU A 209 8.98 14.37 17.11
N THR A 210 9.49 15.57 17.25
CA THR A 210 9.11 16.48 18.33
C THR A 210 7.75 17.08 18.02
N SER A 211 6.84 17.06 18.98
CA SER A 211 5.45 17.50 18.77
C SER A 211 5.17 18.91 19.27
N THR A 212 5.89 19.34 20.28
CA THR A 212 5.77 20.69 20.84
C THR A 212 7.14 21.15 21.31
N GLY A 213 7.35 22.45 21.21
CA GLY A 213 8.57 23.06 21.71
C GLY A 213 8.78 22.79 23.18
N SER A 214 10.01 22.66 23.50
CA SER A 214 10.50 22.44 24.85
C SER A 214 10.95 23.75 25.45
N SER A 215 11.01 23.81 26.75
CA SER A 215 11.70 24.88 27.45
C SER A 215 12.65 24.25 28.46
N GLY A 216 13.84 24.81 28.59
CA GLY A 216 14.76 24.45 29.66
C GLY A 216 15.26 22.99 29.59
N GLY A 217 15.77 22.55 28.46
CA GLY A 217 16.44 21.25 28.35
C GLY A 217 15.52 20.05 28.22
N GLN A 218 14.19 20.24 27.91
CA GLN A 218 13.25 19.16 27.73
C GLN A 218 12.70 19.13 26.31
N LEU A 219 12.69 17.95 25.66
CA LEU A 219 12.02 17.65 24.40
C LEU A 219 10.74 16.87 24.67
N THR A 220 9.65 17.25 24.01
CA THR A 220 8.39 16.50 24.01
C THR A 220 8.21 15.80 22.68
N VAL A 221 7.90 14.51 22.73
CA VAL A 221 7.80 13.64 21.56
C VAL A 221 6.55 12.75 21.63
N ALA A 222 6.25 12.06 20.55
CA ALA A 222 5.27 10.98 20.59
C ALA A 222 5.74 9.88 21.59
N THR A 223 4.79 9.10 22.10
CA THR A 223 5.05 8.07 23.13
C THR A 223 6.18 7.13 22.72
N TRP A 224 7.15 6.97 23.60
CA TRP A 224 8.21 5.99 23.46
C TRP A 224 7.64 4.57 23.58
N THR A 225 8.08 3.66 22.73
CA THR A 225 7.77 2.23 22.89
C THR A 225 8.47 1.66 24.14
N THR A 226 9.72 2.08 24.35
CA THR A 226 10.50 1.82 25.56
C THR A 226 11.03 3.15 26.04
N THR A 227 10.63 3.59 27.23
CA THR A 227 11.06 4.89 27.78
C THR A 227 12.57 4.89 27.97
N PRO A 228 13.30 5.83 27.36
CA PRO A 228 14.73 6.01 27.61
C PRO A 228 15.02 6.31 29.08
N ASP A 229 16.25 6.11 29.50
CA ASP A 229 16.70 6.40 30.87
C ASP A 229 18.06 7.10 30.84
N THR A 230 18.65 7.28 32.00
CA THR A 230 19.95 7.92 32.15
C THR A 230 21.14 7.11 31.60
N THR A 231 20.90 5.89 31.10
CA THR A 231 21.92 5.08 30.40
C THR A 231 21.79 5.19 28.88
N SER A 232 20.75 5.87 28.41
CA SER A 232 20.47 6.04 27.00
C SER A 232 21.34 7.16 26.41
N PHE A 233 21.61 7.02 25.10
CA PHE A 233 22.23 8.09 24.33
C PHE A 233 21.32 8.46 23.20
N TYR A 234 21.12 9.77 22.99
CA TYR A 234 20.25 10.28 21.96
C TYR A 234 20.99 11.19 20.97
N ARG A 235 20.41 11.32 19.77
CA ARG A 235 20.76 12.31 18.79
C ARG A 235 19.52 13.13 18.45
N TYR A 236 19.70 14.43 18.33
CA TYR A 236 18.64 15.37 18.02
C TYR A 236 19.07 16.28 16.86
N TRP A 237 18.19 16.53 15.90
CA TRP A 237 18.46 17.38 14.74
C TRP A 237 17.18 17.95 14.15
N ASP A 238 17.30 19.06 13.41
CA ASP A 238 16.23 19.69 12.66
C ASP A 238 15.92 18.89 11.39
N ALA A 239 14.66 18.54 11.19
CA ALA A 239 14.17 17.87 9.98
C ALA A 239 13.77 18.85 8.88
N GLY A 240 13.40 20.08 9.26
CA GLY A 240 12.90 21.11 8.36
C GLY A 240 13.98 22.00 7.76
N ASP A 241 15.12 22.08 8.43
CA ASP A 241 16.18 22.98 8.00
C ASP A 241 17.17 22.27 7.07
N GLN A 242 16.77 22.22 5.79
CA GLN A 242 17.68 22.15 4.67
C GLN A 242 18.48 20.86 4.45
N GLN A 243 18.59 20.55 3.22
CA GLN A 243 19.59 19.70 2.59
C GLN A 243 20.14 18.59 3.49
N ILE A 244 19.23 17.66 3.86
CA ILE A 244 19.64 16.41 4.48
C ILE A 244 20.43 15.66 3.43
N ASP A 245 21.74 15.60 3.62
CA ASP A 245 22.60 14.80 2.78
C ASP A 245 22.44 13.33 3.14
N TRP A 246 22.20 12.52 2.12
CA TRP A 246 22.08 11.09 2.24
C TRP A 246 23.31 10.40 1.65
N TYR A 247 24.10 9.79 2.51
CA TYR A 247 25.25 9.00 2.09
C TYR A 247 24.80 7.61 1.69
N ARG A 248 25.09 7.21 0.45
CA ARG A 248 24.78 5.86 -0.03
C ARG A 248 25.74 4.85 0.55
N VAL A 249 25.19 3.83 1.18
CA VAL A 249 25.93 2.68 1.69
C VAL A 249 26.04 1.63 0.59
N HIS A 250 27.24 1.15 0.34
CA HIS A 250 27.53 0.17 -0.72
C HIS A 250 27.69 -1.25 -0.19
N ASP A 251 28.19 -1.38 1.03
CA ASP A 251 28.54 -2.69 1.62
C ASP A 251 27.47 -3.13 2.62
N VAL A 252 26.28 -3.46 2.08
CA VAL A 252 25.19 -4.05 2.82
C VAL A 252 24.74 -5.35 2.19
N ASN A 253 24.49 -6.33 3.02
CA ASN A 253 23.95 -7.62 2.60
C ASN A 253 22.49 -7.74 3.06
N PHE A 254 21.67 -8.26 2.16
CA PHE A 254 20.30 -8.64 2.41
C PHE A 254 20.11 -10.05 1.88
N ASP A 255 19.90 -11.01 2.77
CA ASP A 255 19.57 -12.37 2.41
C ASP A 255 18.11 -12.64 2.72
N ASN A 256 17.31 -12.73 1.67
CA ASN A 256 15.87 -13.00 1.79
C ASN A 256 15.54 -14.49 1.86
N VAL A 257 16.52 -15.39 1.88
CA VAL A 257 16.33 -16.84 1.93
C VAL A 257 16.67 -17.38 3.33
N GLU A 258 17.86 -17.05 3.80
CA GLU A 258 18.36 -17.56 5.08
C GLU A 258 17.89 -16.68 6.27
N TYR A 259 17.86 -15.35 6.05
CA TYR A 259 17.44 -14.35 7.06
C TYR A 259 16.59 -13.26 6.41
N PRO A 260 15.35 -13.58 6.01
CA PRO A 260 14.53 -12.70 5.16
C PRO A 260 14.21 -11.34 5.77
N ASP A 261 14.35 -11.22 7.07
CA ASP A 261 13.95 -10.03 7.83
C ASP A 261 15.12 -9.21 8.35
N ASN A 262 16.35 -9.42 7.83
CA ASN A 262 17.51 -8.72 8.34
C ASN A 262 18.34 -8.02 7.25
N LEU A 263 18.79 -6.82 7.58
CA LEU A 263 19.78 -6.05 6.83
C LEU A 263 21.10 -6.09 7.57
N TYR A 264 22.19 -6.45 6.89
CA TYR A 264 23.54 -6.56 7.45
C TYR A 264 24.42 -5.47 6.87
N PHE A 265 25.04 -4.67 7.76
CA PHE A 265 26.10 -3.75 7.41
C PHE A 265 27.45 -4.44 7.55
N SER A 266 28.35 -4.22 6.61
CA SER A 266 29.71 -4.78 6.66
C SER A 266 30.62 -4.06 7.62
N GLU A 267 30.27 -2.83 7.99
CA GLU A 267 31.06 -1.98 8.89
C GLU A 267 30.19 -1.16 9.84
N LEU A 268 30.78 -0.71 10.92
CA LEU A 268 30.13 0.18 11.90
C LEU A 268 30.31 1.65 11.48
N TYR A 269 29.22 2.37 11.41
CA TYR A 269 29.21 3.81 11.06
C TYR A 269 29.30 4.68 12.32
N SER A 270 30.43 4.63 13.03
CA SER A 270 30.61 5.25 14.34
C SER A 270 30.37 6.75 14.39
N GLY A 271 30.60 7.47 13.28
CA GLY A 271 30.33 8.92 13.20
C GLY A 271 28.85 9.27 12.97
N SER A 272 28.00 8.29 12.73
CA SER A 272 26.60 8.51 12.32
C SER A 272 25.59 7.83 13.24
N TYR A 273 25.99 7.40 14.43
CA TYR A 273 25.05 6.81 15.38
C TYR A 273 23.88 7.77 15.65
N GLY A 274 22.68 7.23 15.69
CA GLY A 274 21.45 8.00 15.80
C GLY A 274 20.91 8.55 14.49
N ALA A 275 21.65 8.49 13.37
CA ALA A 275 21.17 8.90 12.07
C ALA A 275 20.13 7.90 11.51
N ARG A 276 19.20 8.40 10.71
CA ARG A 276 18.22 7.53 10.04
C ARG A 276 18.87 6.70 8.94
N ILE A 277 18.33 5.50 8.75
CA ILE A 277 18.63 4.65 7.62
C ILE A 277 17.46 4.77 6.65
N ARG A 278 17.70 5.23 5.44
CA ARG A 278 16.73 5.21 4.35
C ARG A 278 16.92 3.96 3.53
N LEU A 279 15.90 3.12 3.52
CA LEU A 279 15.82 1.96 2.68
C LEU A 279 14.96 2.26 1.46
N LYS A 280 15.44 1.90 0.28
CA LYS A 280 14.64 1.85 -0.92
C LYS A 280 14.58 0.41 -1.38
N TYR A 281 13.39 -0.17 -1.42
CA TYR A 281 13.21 -1.59 -1.66
C TYR A 281 11.98 -1.89 -2.52
N LEU A 282 11.97 -3.10 -3.06
CA LEU A 282 10.82 -3.66 -3.75
C LEU A 282 10.00 -4.48 -2.77
N SER A 283 8.70 -4.25 -2.77
CA SER A 283 7.72 -5.06 -2.06
C SER A 283 6.65 -5.57 -3.00
N ASN A 284 5.88 -6.55 -2.55
CA ASN A 284 4.66 -6.93 -3.24
C ASN A 284 3.65 -5.79 -3.17
N ASN A 285 2.87 -5.64 -4.23
CA ASN A 285 1.75 -4.72 -4.21
C ASN A 285 0.76 -5.12 -3.11
N ASN A 286 0.27 -4.13 -2.39
CA ASN A 286 -0.73 -4.34 -1.36
C ASN A 286 -2.09 -4.73 -1.98
N SER A 287 -2.83 -5.58 -1.29
CA SER A 287 -4.22 -5.83 -1.62
C SER A 287 -5.05 -4.56 -1.39
N LEU A 288 -6.05 -4.36 -2.25
CA LEU A 288 -6.99 -3.26 -2.12
C LEU A 288 -8.14 -3.67 -1.19
N ALA A 289 -8.16 -3.13 0.02
CA ALA A 289 -9.19 -3.43 1.02
C ALA A 289 -10.43 -2.54 0.86
N SER A 290 -10.23 -1.28 0.46
CA SER A 290 -11.29 -0.28 0.26
C SER A 290 -11.38 0.19 -1.18
N ASP A 291 -12.49 0.84 -1.52
CA ASP A 291 -12.72 1.37 -2.88
C ASP A 291 -11.84 2.58 -3.22
N SER A 292 -11.30 3.26 -2.20
CA SER A 292 -10.35 4.36 -2.34
C SER A 292 -8.91 3.91 -2.46
N ASP A 293 -8.60 2.64 -2.12
CA ASP A 293 -7.24 2.12 -2.22
C ASP A 293 -6.76 2.13 -3.67
N VAL A 294 -5.51 2.47 -3.84
CA VAL A 294 -4.89 2.65 -5.16
C VAL A 294 -3.81 1.61 -5.42
N THR A 295 -3.64 1.26 -6.68
CA THR A 295 -2.54 0.43 -7.15
C THR A 295 -1.81 1.09 -8.30
N THR A 296 -0.54 0.76 -8.45
CA THR A 296 0.33 1.17 -9.55
C THR A 296 0.32 0.17 -10.70
N VAL A 297 -0.29 -1.00 -10.51
CA VAL A 297 -0.42 -2.02 -11.56
C VAL A 297 -1.36 -1.49 -12.66
N PRO A 298 -1.02 -1.64 -13.94
CA PRO A 298 -1.84 -1.12 -15.03
C PRO A 298 -3.26 -1.67 -15.04
N VAL A 299 -4.25 -0.77 -15.10
CA VAL A 299 -5.69 -1.13 -15.07
C VAL A 299 -6.07 -2.15 -16.13
N LEU A 300 -5.54 -2.00 -17.34
CA LEU A 300 -5.85 -2.92 -18.44
C LEU A 300 -5.34 -4.33 -18.16
N TYR A 301 -4.13 -4.47 -17.58
CA TYR A 301 -3.66 -5.76 -17.13
C TYR A 301 -4.60 -6.37 -16.10
N ILE A 302 -4.88 -5.63 -15.02
CA ILE A 302 -5.76 -6.10 -13.95
C ILE A 302 -7.12 -6.51 -14.52
N SER A 303 -7.73 -5.65 -15.34
CA SER A 303 -9.07 -5.91 -15.87
C SER A 303 -9.14 -7.18 -16.71
N HIS A 304 -8.15 -7.43 -17.56
CA HIS A 304 -8.11 -8.66 -18.36
C HIS A 304 -7.82 -9.88 -17.49
N LYS A 305 -6.87 -9.78 -16.55
CA LYS A 305 -6.55 -10.89 -15.65
C LYS A 305 -7.72 -11.26 -14.74
N VAL A 306 -8.45 -10.25 -14.25
CA VAL A 306 -9.67 -10.46 -13.46
C VAL A 306 -10.73 -11.18 -14.29
N LEU A 307 -10.98 -10.75 -15.53
CA LEU A 307 -11.93 -11.43 -16.41
C LEU A 307 -11.52 -12.88 -16.67
N SER A 308 -10.24 -13.16 -16.88
CA SER A 308 -9.73 -14.52 -16.98
C SER A 308 -10.09 -15.34 -15.73
N LEU A 309 -9.76 -14.85 -14.55
CA LEU A 309 -10.03 -15.54 -13.27
C LEU A 309 -11.54 -15.73 -13.01
N LEU A 310 -12.36 -14.74 -13.33
CA LEU A 310 -13.80 -14.80 -13.16
C LEU A 310 -14.45 -15.82 -14.13
N HIS A 311 -13.99 -15.88 -15.38
CA HIS A 311 -14.46 -16.91 -16.31
C HIS A 311 -13.97 -18.30 -15.92
N ASP A 312 -12.74 -18.43 -15.43
CA ASP A 312 -12.20 -19.69 -14.92
C ASP A 312 -13.03 -20.23 -13.76
N SER A 313 -13.50 -19.37 -12.86
CA SER A 313 -14.37 -19.74 -11.73
C SER A 313 -15.72 -20.35 -12.18
N LEU A 314 -16.20 -20.02 -13.37
CA LEU A 314 -17.45 -20.55 -13.92
C LEU A 314 -17.29 -21.89 -14.63
N ILE A 315 -16.08 -22.33 -14.94
CA ILE A 315 -15.84 -23.62 -15.63
C ILE A 315 -16.36 -24.81 -14.80
N GLY A 316 -16.37 -24.68 -13.48
CA GLY A 316 -16.90 -25.65 -12.54
C GLY A 316 -18.44 -25.67 -12.42
N ASP A 317 -19.13 -24.64 -12.91
CA ASP A 317 -20.59 -24.54 -12.80
C ASP A 317 -21.31 -25.30 -13.93
N ASN A 318 -22.14 -26.26 -13.57
CA ASN A 318 -22.90 -27.06 -14.52
C ASN A 318 -24.06 -26.31 -15.24
N ARG A 319 -24.35 -25.09 -14.81
CA ARG A 319 -25.44 -24.26 -15.35
C ARG A 319 -24.99 -23.38 -16.52
N VAL A 320 -23.71 -23.35 -16.84
CA VAL A 320 -23.13 -22.53 -17.89
C VAL A 320 -22.37 -23.37 -18.91
N ASP A 321 -22.18 -22.83 -20.11
CA ASP A 321 -21.37 -23.50 -21.15
C ASP A 321 -19.88 -23.38 -20.80
N ARG A 322 -19.33 -24.47 -20.29
CA ARG A 322 -17.94 -24.59 -19.85
C ARG A 322 -16.95 -24.28 -20.96
N SER A 323 -17.23 -24.67 -22.19
CA SER A 323 -16.32 -24.49 -23.31
C SER A 323 -16.17 -23.01 -23.67
N VAL A 324 -17.25 -22.25 -23.59
CA VAL A 324 -17.25 -20.81 -23.82
C VAL A 324 -16.45 -20.10 -22.72
N HIS A 325 -16.69 -20.45 -21.46
CA HIS A 325 -15.97 -19.82 -20.35
C HIS A 325 -14.48 -20.16 -20.35
N ALA A 326 -14.11 -21.40 -20.67
CA ALA A 326 -12.70 -21.77 -20.82
C ALA A 326 -12.00 -20.97 -21.93
N SER A 327 -12.64 -20.84 -23.10
CA SER A 327 -12.10 -20.05 -24.20
C SER A 327 -12.00 -18.56 -23.87
N LEU A 328 -12.94 -18.01 -23.12
CA LEU A 328 -12.87 -16.61 -22.66
C LEU A 328 -11.78 -16.41 -21.60
N ALA A 329 -11.60 -17.36 -20.68
CA ALA A 329 -10.54 -17.31 -19.69
C ALA A 329 -9.17 -17.27 -20.37
N GLU A 330 -8.90 -18.18 -21.31
CA GLU A 330 -7.66 -18.20 -22.09
C GLU A 330 -7.46 -16.92 -22.92
N TYR A 331 -8.52 -16.43 -23.57
CA TYR A 331 -8.46 -15.20 -24.34
C TYR A 331 -8.06 -14.01 -23.49
N TYR A 332 -8.71 -13.80 -22.33
CA TYR A 332 -8.40 -12.68 -21.46
C TYR A 332 -7.04 -12.85 -20.79
N ASP A 333 -6.62 -14.07 -20.47
CA ASP A 333 -5.27 -14.33 -19.95
C ASP A 333 -4.19 -13.94 -20.97
N SER A 334 -4.38 -14.32 -22.22
CA SER A 334 -3.45 -13.96 -23.30
C SER A 334 -3.35 -12.45 -23.52
N LEU A 335 -4.44 -11.71 -23.34
CA LEU A 335 -4.44 -10.25 -23.40
C LEU A 335 -3.71 -9.65 -22.20
N ALA A 336 -3.92 -10.18 -21.00
CA ALA A 336 -3.21 -9.72 -19.81
C ALA A 336 -1.70 -9.91 -19.98
N GLU A 337 -1.25 -11.10 -20.38
CA GLU A 337 0.18 -11.37 -20.64
C GLU A 337 0.76 -10.44 -21.71
N LYS A 338 0.01 -10.17 -22.77
CA LYS A 338 0.44 -9.21 -23.80
C LYS A 338 0.68 -7.81 -23.23
N TYR A 339 -0.17 -7.35 -22.31
CA TYR A 339 0.03 -6.06 -21.64
C TYR A 339 1.25 -6.08 -20.72
N LEU A 340 1.51 -7.18 -20.02
CA LEU A 340 2.73 -7.34 -19.22
C LEU A 340 4.00 -7.21 -20.06
N VAL A 341 4.00 -7.82 -21.24
CA VAL A 341 5.18 -7.78 -22.15
C VAL A 341 5.36 -6.41 -22.78
N GLN A 342 4.27 -5.72 -23.13
CA GLN A 342 4.32 -4.43 -23.81
C GLN A 342 4.65 -3.26 -22.88
N THR A 343 4.34 -3.39 -21.60
CA THR A 343 4.63 -2.33 -20.63
C THR A 343 6.06 -2.50 -20.13
N PRO A 344 6.92 -1.49 -20.25
CA PRO A 344 8.30 -1.61 -19.82
C PRO A 344 8.33 -1.94 -18.33
N ARG A 345 9.09 -3.00 -17.98
CA ARG A 345 9.32 -3.35 -16.58
C ARG A 345 9.91 -2.15 -15.86
N ARG A 346 9.34 -1.75 -14.76
CA ARG A 346 9.97 -0.81 -13.86
C ARG A 346 11.23 -1.46 -13.29
N ARG A 347 12.37 -1.13 -13.85
CA ARG A 347 13.65 -1.41 -13.21
C ARG A 347 14.12 -0.10 -12.58
N PRO A 348 14.11 0.01 -11.25
CA PRO A 348 14.72 1.16 -10.60
C PRO A 348 16.20 1.21 -10.99
N ALA A 349 16.67 2.39 -11.36
CA ALA A 349 18.09 2.59 -11.59
C ALA A 349 18.85 2.31 -10.27
N GLY A 350 19.88 1.47 -10.34
CA GLY A 350 20.78 1.23 -9.21
C GLY A 350 20.34 0.12 -8.26
N THR A 351 19.95 -1.04 -8.77
CA THR A 351 19.79 -2.27 -7.97
C THR A 351 21.09 -2.66 -7.30
N LEU A 352 21.07 -2.86 -5.99
CA LEU A 352 22.08 -3.64 -5.29
C LEU A 352 21.91 -5.09 -5.74
N TRP A 353 22.95 -5.65 -6.33
CA TRP A 353 22.92 -7.06 -6.68
C TRP A 353 22.97 -7.89 -5.41
N ARG A 354 22.10 -8.88 -5.36
CA ARG A 354 22.18 -9.97 -4.41
C ARG A 354 23.56 -10.60 -4.54
N GLY A 355 24.34 -10.55 -3.48
CA GLY A 355 25.53 -11.39 -3.41
C GLY A 355 25.06 -12.83 -3.43
N GLU A 356 25.29 -13.56 -4.53
CA GLU A 356 25.20 -15.01 -4.46
C GLU A 356 26.15 -15.46 -3.36
N ALA A 357 25.69 -16.34 -2.50
CA ALA A 357 26.45 -16.94 -1.40
C ALA A 357 27.58 -17.87 -1.90
N SER A 358 28.15 -17.59 -3.03
CA SER A 358 29.35 -18.20 -3.61
C SER A 358 30.39 -17.10 -3.79
N GLY A 359 31.21 -16.89 -2.80
CA GLY A 359 32.56 -16.32 -2.71
C GLY A 359 33.23 -15.60 -3.90
N ALA A 360 32.48 -15.18 -4.90
CA ALA A 360 32.95 -14.39 -6.01
C ALA A 360 32.41 -12.96 -5.86
N GLN A 361 33.22 -12.07 -5.32
CA GLN A 361 33.04 -10.66 -5.48
C GLN A 361 32.87 -10.32 -6.97
N SER A 362 31.64 -10.20 -7.42
CA SER A 362 31.40 -9.59 -8.71
C SER A 362 31.56 -8.08 -8.56
N THR A 363 32.76 -7.61 -8.80
CA THR A 363 33.08 -6.17 -8.98
C THR A 363 32.50 -5.63 -10.30
N ARG A 364 31.54 -6.29 -10.90
CA ARG A 364 30.86 -5.79 -12.09
C ARG A 364 29.77 -4.82 -11.67
N ASN A 365 30.17 -3.58 -11.65
CA ASN A 365 29.32 -2.42 -11.82
C ASN A 365 28.74 -2.45 -13.25
N ASP A 366 28.00 -3.50 -13.59
CA ASP A 366 27.24 -3.52 -14.81
C ASP A 366 26.04 -2.60 -14.62
N SER A 367 26.26 -1.35 -14.94
CA SER A 367 25.21 -0.38 -15.26
C SER A 367 24.46 -0.89 -16.51
N ILE A 368 23.74 -2.01 -16.34
CA ILE A 368 22.81 -2.50 -17.34
C ILE A 368 21.62 -1.55 -17.26
N GLY A 369 21.61 -0.54 -18.12
CA GLY A 369 20.50 0.36 -18.22
C GLY A 369 20.84 1.79 -18.60
N ASP A 370 22.03 2.04 -19.12
CA ASP A 370 22.25 3.27 -19.89
C ASP A 370 21.73 3.05 -21.33
N PRO A 371 20.55 3.58 -21.67
CA PRO A 371 19.99 3.42 -23.01
C PRO A 371 20.82 4.10 -24.10
N LEU A 372 21.86 4.83 -23.74
CA LEU A 372 22.75 5.52 -24.68
C LEU A 372 23.92 4.64 -25.17
N LYS A 373 24.18 3.47 -24.57
CA LYS A 373 25.25 2.56 -25.03
C LYS A 373 24.85 1.58 -26.12
N TRP A 374 23.60 1.58 -26.58
CA TRP A 374 23.15 0.73 -27.70
C TRP A 374 23.09 1.44 -29.05
N ARG A 375 23.83 2.53 -29.22
CA ARG A 375 24.07 3.14 -30.55
C ARG A 375 25.54 3.06 -30.87
N GLY A 376 25.94 1.96 -31.51
CA GLY A 376 27.28 1.84 -32.07
C GLY A 376 27.71 0.39 -32.27
N GLY A 377 27.34 -0.20 -33.37
CA GLY A 377 27.80 -1.46 -33.85
C GLY A 377 26.94 -1.97 -34.97
#